data_db4d63390717e5482e86568b10fd2f46
#
_entry.id   db4d63390717e5482e86568b10fd2f46
#
_cell.length_a   1.000
_cell.length_b   1.000
_cell.length_c   1.000
_cell.angle_alpha   90.00
_cell.angle_beta   90.00
_cell.angle_gamma   90.00
#
_symmetry.space_group_name_H-M   'P 1'
#
loop_
_entity.id
_entity.type
_entity.pdbx_description
1 polymer ?
#
loop_
_entity_poly.entity_id
_entity_poly.type
_entity_poly.pdbx_seq_one_letter_code
_entity_poly.pdbx_strand_id
1 'polypeptide(L)'
;MRDDYGELLRFDPVELRYGENLLAFRDIRHSPEEARLGSYNTECYVKVVSGEFAGLGGWECDWKDILQFTEDLEKMCQFQLHEVEFRDIDWGNWLKFILYKTGQIEVAGLLRGRDGGAHTLTFEFRIDQTVLKPFLHQLDARHDRAI
;
A
#
# COMPACT_ATOMS: atom_id res chain seq x y z
N MET A 1 -14.88 10.83 -18.02
CA MET A 1 -14.09 11.61 -19.00
C MET A 1 -12.79 10.89 -19.29
N ARG A 2 -12.46 10.78 -20.51
CA ARG A 2 -11.17 10.24 -20.91
C ARG A 2 -10.12 11.33 -20.78
N ASP A 3 -9.02 11.04 -20.18
CA ASP A 3 -7.92 11.98 -20.03
C ASP A 3 -6.90 11.82 -21.19
N ASP A 4 -5.89 12.69 -21.20
CA ASP A 4 -4.85 12.68 -22.24
C ASP A 4 -3.87 11.51 -22.09
N TYR A 5 -3.97 10.75 -21.00
CA TYR A 5 -3.11 9.60 -20.69
C TYR A 5 -3.74 8.27 -21.07
N GLY A 6 -4.90 8.31 -21.77
CA GLY A 6 -5.63 7.13 -22.14
C GLY A 6 -6.63 6.73 -21.05
N GLU A 7 -7.04 5.48 -21.08
CA GLU A 7 -8.04 4.98 -20.14
C GLU A 7 -7.40 4.66 -18.79
N LEU A 8 -7.97 5.23 -17.72
CA LEU A 8 -7.58 4.89 -16.38
C LEU A 8 -8.35 3.67 -15.89
N LEU A 9 -7.63 2.72 -15.34
CA LEU A 9 -8.23 1.60 -14.64
C LEU A 9 -8.43 1.98 -13.18
N ARG A 10 -9.62 1.68 -12.67
CA ARG A 10 -9.94 1.89 -11.26
C ARG A 10 -10.16 0.55 -10.60
N PHE A 11 -9.58 0.39 -9.42
CA PHE A 11 -9.63 -0.87 -8.69
C PHE A 11 -10.35 -0.70 -7.36
N ASP A 12 -10.97 -1.80 -6.90
CA ASP A 12 -11.56 -1.85 -5.58
C ASP A 12 -10.48 -1.69 -4.51
N PRO A 13 -10.83 -1.17 -3.34
CA PRO A 13 -9.88 -1.04 -2.24
C PRO A 13 -9.24 -2.36 -1.85
N VAL A 14 -8.01 -2.28 -1.36
CA VAL A 14 -7.28 -3.40 -0.78
C VAL A 14 -7.12 -3.10 0.70
N GLU A 15 -7.54 -4.02 1.57
CA GLU A 15 -7.59 -3.77 2.99
C GLU A 15 -6.93 -4.89 3.80
N LEU A 16 -6.16 -4.47 4.81
CA LEU A 16 -5.62 -5.34 5.84
C LEU A 16 -6.22 -4.89 7.17
N ARG A 17 -6.94 -5.80 7.84
CA ARG A 17 -7.57 -5.51 9.13
C ARG A 17 -7.12 -6.48 10.19
N TYR A 18 -6.85 -5.96 11.37
CA TYR A 18 -6.55 -6.77 12.54
C TYR A 18 -7.04 -6.05 13.79
N GLY A 19 -8.13 -6.55 14.38
CA GLY A 19 -8.78 -5.87 15.49
C GLY A 19 -9.28 -4.50 15.05
N GLU A 20 -8.87 -3.46 15.75
CA GLU A 20 -9.24 -2.08 15.43
C GLU A 20 -8.26 -1.41 14.47
N ASN A 21 -7.21 -2.13 14.05
CA ASN A 21 -6.20 -1.58 13.15
C ASN A 21 -6.54 -1.85 11.70
N LEU A 22 -6.25 -0.90 10.85
CA LEU A 22 -6.54 -0.97 9.42
C LEU A 22 -5.40 -0.33 8.64
N LEU A 23 -5.00 -1.01 7.57
CA LEU A 23 -4.21 -0.43 6.49
C LEU A 23 -4.98 -0.67 5.20
N ALA A 24 -5.30 0.39 4.47
CA ALA A 24 -6.08 0.26 3.25
C ALA A 24 -5.50 1.11 2.13
N PHE A 25 -5.50 0.55 0.92
CA PHE A 25 -5.24 1.30 -0.30
C PHE A 25 -6.58 1.57 -0.96
N ARG A 26 -6.91 2.84 -1.14
CA ARG A 26 -8.21 3.30 -1.64
C ARG A 26 -8.07 4.16 -2.88
N ASP A 27 -9.13 4.21 -3.68
CA ASP A 27 -9.18 4.99 -4.91
C ASP A 27 -7.98 4.70 -5.80
N ILE A 28 -7.68 3.42 -5.98
CA ILE A 28 -6.53 2.99 -6.78
C ILE A 28 -6.82 3.25 -8.24
N ARG A 29 -5.96 4.04 -8.88
CA ARG A 29 -6.05 4.40 -10.29
C ARG A 29 -4.74 4.07 -10.98
N HIS A 30 -4.83 3.38 -12.10
CA HIS A 30 -3.68 2.91 -12.85
C HIS A 30 -3.83 3.30 -14.32
N SER A 31 -2.77 3.88 -14.87
CA SER A 31 -2.67 4.20 -16.29
C SER A 31 -1.90 3.09 -16.98
N PRO A 32 -2.57 2.23 -17.79
CA PRO A 32 -1.91 1.09 -18.39
C PRO A 32 -0.93 1.49 -19.49
N GLU A 33 -0.05 0.56 -19.84
CA GLU A 33 0.92 0.66 -20.91
C GLU A 33 1.89 1.82 -20.69
N GLU A 34 2.02 2.68 -21.70
CA GLU A 34 2.95 3.80 -21.66
C GLU A 34 2.32 5.08 -21.13
N ALA A 35 0.99 5.12 -20.97
CA ALA A 35 0.33 6.29 -20.43
C ALA A 35 0.73 6.51 -18.96
N ARG A 36 0.86 7.77 -18.58
CA ARG A 36 1.31 8.11 -17.23
C ARG A 36 0.50 9.26 -16.66
N LEU A 37 0.40 9.29 -15.33
CA LEU A 37 -0.26 10.36 -14.58
C LEU A 37 0.71 11.50 -14.24
N GLY A 38 1.98 11.32 -14.58
CA GLY A 38 3.06 12.25 -14.28
C GLY A 38 4.36 11.46 -14.39
N SER A 39 5.16 11.42 -13.32
CA SER A 39 6.35 10.58 -13.26
C SER A 39 6.03 9.14 -12.79
N TYR A 40 4.77 8.81 -12.64
CA TYR A 40 4.27 7.53 -12.12
C TYR A 40 3.06 7.09 -12.94
N ASN A 41 2.70 5.82 -12.86
CA ASN A 41 1.53 5.28 -13.58
C ASN A 41 0.40 4.83 -12.66
N THR A 42 0.57 4.93 -11.34
CA THR A 42 -0.43 4.48 -10.38
C THR A 42 -0.48 5.46 -9.21
N GLU A 43 -1.69 5.75 -8.76
CA GLU A 43 -1.90 6.56 -7.57
C GLU A 43 -3.05 6.03 -6.75
N CYS A 44 -3.00 6.28 -5.47
CA CYS A 44 -4.08 5.90 -4.56
C CYS A 44 -4.00 6.76 -3.30
N TYR A 45 -4.90 6.49 -2.36
CA TYR A 45 -4.80 6.98 -1.00
C TYR A 45 -4.51 5.81 -0.08
N VAL A 46 -3.61 6.02 0.86
CA VAL A 46 -3.36 5.04 1.92
C VAL A 46 -4.03 5.56 3.18
N LYS A 47 -4.94 4.76 3.73
CA LYS A 47 -5.61 5.05 4.98
C LYS A 47 -5.10 4.12 6.05
N VAL A 48 -4.82 4.68 7.21
CA VAL A 48 -4.41 3.91 8.39
C VAL A 48 -5.29 4.28 9.55
N VAL A 49 -5.74 3.26 10.27
CA VAL A 49 -6.32 3.41 11.61
C VAL A 49 -5.42 2.60 12.54
N SER A 50 -4.88 3.25 13.54
CA SER A 50 -4.00 2.61 14.52
C SER A 50 -4.43 3.06 15.90
N GLY A 51 -5.13 2.18 16.61
CA GLY A 51 -5.73 2.53 17.90
C GLY A 51 -6.78 3.65 17.73
N GLU A 52 -6.57 4.75 18.42
CA GLU A 52 -7.47 5.91 18.39
C GLU A 52 -7.14 6.91 17.30
N PHE A 53 -6.07 6.67 16.54
CA PHE A 53 -5.59 7.60 15.54
C PHE A 53 -5.88 7.10 14.13
N ALA A 54 -6.15 8.03 13.23
CA ALA A 54 -6.37 7.73 11.82
C ALA A 54 -5.66 8.76 10.97
N GLY A 55 -5.18 8.31 9.81
CA GLY A 55 -4.54 9.18 8.85
C GLY A 55 -4.83 8.75 7.42
N LEU A 56 -4.72 9.69 6.51
CA LEU A 56 -4.90 9.46 5.08
C LEU A 56 -3.78 10.20 4.35
N GLY A 57 -3.03 9.48 3.51
CA GLY A 57 -1.97 10.07 2.71
C GLY A 57 -2.12 9.73 1.23
N GLY A 58 -1.71 10.66 0.36
CA GLY A 58 -1.61 10.39 -1.06
C GLY A 58 -0.42 9.48 -1.34
N TRP A 59 -0.56 8.63 -2.34
CA TRP A 59 0.48 7.65 -2.68
C TRP A 59 0.62 7.55 -4.19
N GLU A 60 1.82 7.78 -4.67
CA GLU A 60 2.14 7.75 -6.09
C GLU A 60 3.28 6.77 -6.32
N CYS A 61 3.07 5.83 -7.23
CA CYS A 61 4.05 4.78 -7.51
C CYS A 61 3.87 4.23 -8.92
N ASP A 62 4.76 3.34 -9.33
CA ASP A 62 4.52 2.52 -10.51
C ASP A 62 3.94 1.20 -10.08
N TRP A 63 3.11 0.60 -10.95
CA TRP A 63 2.49 -0.68 -10.63
C TRP A 63 3.51 -1.79 -10.36
N LYS A 64 4.66 -1.73 -11.04
CA LYS A 64 5.76 -2.68 -10.77
C LYS A 64 6.23 -2.64 -9.32
N ASP A 65 6.12 -1.48 -8.66
CA ASP A 65 6.51 -1.34 -7.25
C ASP A 65 5.50 -2.05 -6.35
N ILE A 66 4.20 -1.99 -6.71
CA ILE A 66 3.16 -2.72 -6.01
C ILE A 66 3.37 -4.23 -6.19
N LEU A 67 3.73 -4.65 -7.41
CA LEU A 67 4.02 -6.05 -7.69
C LEU A 67 5.21 -6.55 -6.86
N GLN A 68 6.28 -5.77 -6.80
CA GLN A 68 7.45 -6.12 -5.99
C GLN A 68 7.10 -6.18 -4.50
N PHE A 69 6.32 -5.24 -4.02
CA PHE A 69 5.82 -5.22 -2.64
C PHE A 69 5.03 -6.51 -2.34
N THR A 70 4.14 -6.90 -3.25
CA THR A 70 3.34 -8.12 -3.11
C THR A 70 4.23 -9.36 -3.05
N GLU A 71 5.20 -9.47 -3.95
CA GLU A 71 6.14 -10.60 -3.99
C GLU A 71 6.97 -10.68 -2.72
N ASP A 72 7.43 -9.54 -2.21
CA ASP A 72 8.21 -9.49 -0.98
C ASP A 72 7.37 -9.91 0.23
N LEU A 73 6.10 -9.48 0.30
CA LEU A 73 5.21 -9.93 1.37
C LEU A 73 4.93 -11.43 1.30
N GLU A 74 4.82 -11.99 0.10
CA GLU A 74 4.67 -13.45 -0.06
C GLU A 74 5.89 -14.19 0.49
N LYS A 75 7.09 -13.68 0.21
CA LYS A 75 8.32 -14.23 0.78
C LYS A 75 8.34 -14.11 2.31
N MET A 76 7.82 -13.01 2.84
CA MET A 76 7.71 -12.85 4.29
C MET A 76 6.77 -13.90 4.89
N CYS A 77 5.67 -14.23 4.24
CA CYS A 77 4.78 -15.31 4.66
C CYS A 77 5.46 -16.67 4.70
N GLN A 78 6.50 -16.85 3.90
CA GLN A 78 7.29 -18.08 3.83
C GLN A 78 8.56 -18.00 4.69
N PHE A 79 8.69 -16.97 5.51
CA PHE A 79 9.85 -16.72 6.37
C PHE A 79 11.17 -16.57 5.60
N GLN A 80 11.08 -16.12 4.35
CA GLN A 80 12.25 -15.88 3.50
C GLN A 80 12.74 -14.43 3.57
N LEU A 81 11.89 -13.51 3.99
CA LEU A 81 12.24 -12.12 4.26
C LEU A 81 11.70 -11.72 5.63
N HIS A 82 12.48 -10.93 6.35
CA HIS A 82 12.09 -10.43 7.68
C HIS A 82 11.68 -8.97 7.66
N GLU A 83 11.95 -8.26 6.57
CA GLU A 83 11.61 -6.85 6.45
C GLU A 83 11.20 -6.54 5.01
N VAL A 84 10.11 -5.80 4.85
CA VAL A 84 9.61 -5.36 3.57
C VAL A 84 9.26 -3.88 3.69
N GLU A 85 9.72 -3.07 2.74
CA GLU A 85 9.47 -1.64 2.73
C GLU A 85 8.83 -1.24 1.41
N PHE A 86 7.87 -0.31 1.49
CA PHE A 86 7.19 0.25 0.34
C PHE A 86 7.16 1.76 0.46
N ARG A 87 7.69 2.46 -0.54
CA ARG A 87 7.79 3.92 -0.54
C ARG A 87 6.96 4.53 -1.65
N ASP A 88 6.35 5.65 -1.34
CA ASP A 88 5.75 6.54 -2.31
C ASP A 88 6.86 7.35 -3.02
N ILE A 89 6.61 7.78 -4.26
CA ILE A 89 7.62 8.49 -5.06
C ILE A 89 7.76 9.94 -4.65
N ASP A 90 6.64 10.68 -4.52
CA ASP A 90 6.70 12.14 -4.43
C ASP A 90 6.38 12.73 -3.05
N TRP A 91 5.64 12.01 -2.21
CA TRP A 91 5.13 12.57 -0.96
C TRP A 91 5.98 12.27 0.27
N GLY A 92 6.94 11.35 0.14
CA GLY A 92 7.78 10.94 1.26
C GLY A 92 7.09 10.00 2.24
N ASN A 93 6.01 9.36 1.82
CA ASN A 93 5.30 8.37 2.63
C ASN A 93 5.98 7.01 2.52
N TRP A 94 5.91 6.23 3.58
CA TRP A 94 6.49 4.89 3.55
C TRP A 94 5.73 3.96 4.49
N LEU A 95 5.81 2.68 4.15
CA LEU A 95 5.30 1.56 4.96
C LEU A 95 6.45 0.57 5.15
N LYS A 96 6.49 -0.06 6.32
CA LYS A 96 7.47 -1.08 6.63
C LYS A 96 6.78 -2.22 7.39
N PHE A 97 7.06 -3.45 6.95
CA PHE A 97 6.59 -4.66 7.60
C PHE A 97 7.79 -5.39 8.15
N ILE A 98 7.75 -5.78 9.43
CA ILE A 98 8.85 -6.47 10.10
C ILE A 98 8.31 -7.76 10.71
N LEU A 99 8.89 -8.89 10.30
CA LEU A 99 8.54 -10.20 10.83
C LEU A 99 9.43 -10.54 12.01
N TYR A 100 8.81 -10.83 13.14
CA TYR A 100 9.52 -11.28 14.34
C TYR A 100 9.54 -12.80 14.43
N LYS A 101 10.45 -13.33 15.27
CA LYS A 101 10.60 -14.78 15.45
C LYS A 101 9.34 -15.45 15.98
N THR A 102 8.47 -14.69 16.65
CA THR A 102 7.19 -15.19 17.16
C THR A 102 6.14 -15.40 16.06
N GLY A 103 6.41 -14.97 14.84
CA GLY A 103 5.45 -14.98 13.73
C GLY A 103 4.58 -13.73 13.68
N GLN A 104 4.69 -12.83 14.64
CA GLN A 104 4.01 -11.54 14.59
C GLN A 104 4.70 -10.61 13.60
N ILE A 105 3.93 -9.75 12.97
CA ILE A 105 4.42 -8.77 12.01
C ILE A 105 4.09 -7.37 12.53
N GLU A 106 5.09 -6.52 12.59
CA GLU A 106 4.89 -5.11 12.87
C GLU A 106 4.64 -4.39 11.56
N VAL A 107 3.59 -3.58 11.53
CA VAL A 107 3.28 -2.68 10.42
C VAL A 107 3.51 -1.28 10.90
N ALA A 108 4.45 -0.59 10.28
CA ALA A 108 4.83 0.77 10.67
C ALA A 108 4.85 1.67 9.45
N GLY A 109 4.77 2.97 9.66
CA GLY A 109 4.86 3.88 8.54
C GLY A 109 4.77 5.35 8.91
N LEU A 110 4.86 6.15 7.86
CA LEU A 110 4.68 7.60 7.91
C LEU A 110 3.76 8.00 6.79
N LEU A 111 2.70 8.72 7.13
CA LEU A 111 1.80 9.34 6.17
C LEU A 111 1.83 10.85 6.35
N ARG A 112 1.97 11.57 5.25
CA ARG A 112 1.90 13.02 5.21
C ARG A 112 0.59 13.43 4.57
N GLY A 113 -0.10 14.39 5.19
CA GLY A 113 -1.29 14.97 4.61
C GLY A 113 -0.96 15.71 3.32
N ARG A 114 -1.92 15.78 2.40
CA ARG A 114 -1.75 16.47 1.11
C ARG A 114 -1.89 17.99 1.23
N ASP A 115 -1.93 18.51 2.43
CA ASP A 115 -2.01 19.93 2.76
C ASP A 115 -0.61 20.60 2.85
N GLY A 116 0.36 20.07 2.09
CA GLY A 116 1.73 20.57 2.13
C GLY A 116 2.57 19.96 3.23
N GLY A 117 2.10 18.86 3.83
CA GLY A 117 2.82 18.18 4.90
C GLY A 117 2.63 18.83 6.27
N ALA A 118 1.62 19.68 6.44
CA ALA A 118 1.32 20.32 7.72
C ALA A 118 0.93 19.29 8.79
N HIS A 119 0.38 18.15 8.35
CA HIS A 119 0.00 17.07 9.24
C HIS A 119 0.71 15.79 8.81
N THR A 120 1.28 15.09 9.78
CA THR A 120 1.90 13.79 9.56
C THR A 120 1.43 12.82 10.62
N LEU A 121 1.33 11.55 10.23
CA LEU A 121 1.04 10.45 11.14
C LEU A 121 2.16 9.44 11.03
N THR A 122 2.86 9.20 12.13
CA THR A 122 3.71 8.02 12.26
C THR A 122 2.92 7.00 13.07
N PHE A 123 2.98 5.76 12.66
CA PHE A 123 2.18 4.71 13.30
C PHE A 123 2.94 3.40 13.33
N GLU A 124 2.56 2.55 14.26
CA GLU A 124 2.93 1.15 14.25
C GLU A 124 1.83 0.35 14.94
N PHE A 125 1.59 -0.84 14.42
CA PHE A 125 0.72 -1.82 15.06
C PHE A 125 1.20 -3.21 14.67
N ARG A 126 0.77 -4.21 15.43
CA ARG A 126 1.15 -5.59 15.17
C ARG A 126 -0.02 -6.37 14.65
N ILE A 127 0.28 -7.28 13.74
CA ILE A 127 -0.69 -8.21 13.16
C ILE A 127 -0.16 -9.62 13.30
N ASP A 128 -1.09 -10.57 13.18
CA ASP A 128 -0.75 -11.97 12.99
C ASP A 128 -0.56 -12.21 11.49
N GLN A 129 0.38 -13.07 11.12
CA GLN A 129 0.61 -13.37 9.70
C GLN A 129 -0.61 -13.93 8.98
N THR A 130 -1.60 -14.48 9.72
CA THR A 130 -2.82 -15.01 9.12
C THR A 130 -3.66 -13.96 8.40
N VAL A 131 -3.57 -12.69 8.81
CA VAL A 131 -4.31 -11.60 8.15
C VAL A 131 -3.60 -11.08 6.91
N LEU A 132 -2.35 -11.45 6.72
CA LEU A 132 -1.59 -11.03 5.55
C LEU A 132 -2.05 -11.74 4.28
N LYS A 133 -2.48 -13.00 4.39
CA LYS A 133 -2.94 -13.78 3.22
C LYS A 133 -4.15 -13.18 2.52
N PRO A 134 -5.23 -12.78 3.22
CA PRO A 134 -6.35 -12.10 2.56
C PRO A 134 -5.93 -10.81 1.87
N PHE A 135 -5.01 -10.07 2.47
CA PHE A 135 -4.46 -8.85 1.88
C PHE A 135 -3.73 -9.16 0.56
N LEU A 136 -2.89 -10.20 0.56
CA LEU A 136 -2.17 -10.63 -0.64
C LEU A 136 -3.12 -11.10 -1.73
N HIS A 137 -4.18 -11.83 -1.39
CA HIS A 137 -5.19 -12.25 -2.37
C HIS A 137 -5.86 -11.06 -3.04
N GLN A 138 -6.14 -10.01 -2.29
CA GLN A 138 -6.71 -8.79 -2.85
C GLN A 138 -5.73 -8.13 -3.82
N LEU A 139 -4.45 -8.06 -3.49
CA LEU A 139 -3.43 -7.51 -4.36
C LEU A 139 -3.29 -8.34 -5.63
N ASP A 140 -3.23 -9.66 -5.53
CA ASP A 140 -3.12 -10.54 -6.69
C ASP A 140 -4.29 -10.36 -7.64
N ALA A 141 -5.50 -10.22 -7.15
CA ALA A 141 -6.68 -9.97 -7.98
C ALA A 141 -6.56 -8.68 -8.79
N ARG A 142 -5.88 -7.66 -8.25
CA ARG A 142 -5.65 -6.40 -8.97
C ARG A 142 -4.55 -6.55 -10.01
N HIS A 143 -3.51 -7.35 -9.74
CA HIS A 143 -2.43 -7.59 -10.71
C HIS A 143 -2.97 -8.20 -12.00
N ASP A 144 -3.90 -9.14 -11.91
CA ASP A 144 -4.48 -9.79 -13.08
C ASP A 144 -5.17 -8.79 -14.01
N ARG A 145 -5.68 -7.69 -13.48
CA ARG A 145 -6.34 -6.65 -14.27
C ARG A 145 -5.36 -5.58 -14.80
N ALA A 146 -4.24 -5.41 -14.13
CA ALA A 146 -3.28 -4.35 -14.45
C ALA A 146 -2.35 -4.70 -15.60
N ILE A 147 -2.28 -5.98 -15.95
CA ILE A 147 -1.42 -6.46 -17.03
C ILE A 147 -2.18 -6.57 -18.34
#